data_1cc4eac2b524e0dd4689c843b7271325
#
_entry.id   1cc4eac2b524e0dd4689c843b7271325
#
_cell.length_a   1.000
_cell.length_b   1.000
_cell.length_c   1.000
_cell.angle_alpha   90.00
_cell.angle_beta   90.00
_cell.angle_gamma   90.00
#
_symmetry.space_group_name_H-M   'P 1'
#
loop_
_entity.id
_entity.type
_entity.pdbx_description
1 polymer ?
#
loop_
_entity_poly.entity_id
_entity_poly.type
_entity_poly.pdbx_seq_one_letter_code
_entity_poly.pdbx_strand_id
1 'polypeptide(L)'
;MSNVIAIDGPSGAGKSSVSKIVGEKLGYLHVDSGALYRIMTWQCLAKGVNTDDPAAIAKFADEVAVECRPEGGRIAYYVDGEEPGNRIRTPEINAHASKVATVKEVRDRITALLRGMTEHGNLVGEGRDITTAVFPDSPARFYLTASAEARARRRQKEEVEKGIANQSAEVVK
;
A
#
# COMPACT_ATOMS: atom_id res chain seq x y z
N MET A 1 20.67 -6.62 -13.04
CA MET A 1 19.25 -6.20 -13.02
C MET A 1 18.58 -6.87 -11.84
N SER A 2 17.84 -6.13 -11.03
CA SER A 2 17.13 -6.69 -9.90
C SER A 2 15.91 -7.48 -10.37
N ASN A 3 15.66 -8.65 -9.77
CA ASN A 3 14.48 -9.44 -10.06
C ASN A 3 13.29 -8.92 -9.25
N VAL A 4 12.14 -8.86 -9.87
CA VAL A 4 10.89 -8.49 -9.21
C VAL A 4 9.89 -9.63 -9.31
N ILE A 5 9.28 -9.98 -8.18
CA ILE A 5 8.08 -10.80 -8.10
C ILE A 5 6.92 -9.84 -7.86
N ALA A 6 5.97 -9.79 -8.78
CA ALA A 6 4.83 -8.89 -8.73
C ALA A 6 3.56 -9.65 -8.35
N ILE A 7 2.86 -9.21 -7.30
CA ILE A 7 1.67 -9.89 -6.79
C ILE A 7 0.51 -8.89 -6.69
N ASP A 8 -0.50 -9.07 -7.52
CA ASP A 8 -1.74 -8.29 -7.46
C ASP A 8 -2.88 -9.11 -6.86
N GLY A 9 -3.97 -8.45 -6.52
CA GLY A 9 -5.20 -9.07 -6.05
C GLY A 9 -6.01 -8.17 -5.15
N PRO A 10 -7.28 -8.55 -4.87
CA PRO A 10 -8.18 -7.75 -4.06
C PRO A 10 -7.78 -7.69 -2.59
N SER A 11 -8.39 -6.77 -1.83
CA SER A 11 -8.20 -6.68 -0.38
C SER A 11 -8.66 -7.97 0.30
N GLY A 12 -7.92 -8.43 1.32
CA GLY A 12 -8.22 -9.67 2.04
C GLY A 12 -7.83 -10.95 1.28
N ALA A 13 -7.20 -10.88 0.10
CA ALA A 13 -6.74 -12.06 -0.65
C ALA A 13 -5.55 -12.77 0.02
N GLY A 14 -4.82 -12.11 0.93
CA GLY A 14 -3.65 -12.66 1.61
C GLY A 14 -2.31 -12.26 0.98
N LYS A 15 -2.31 -11.25 0.10
CA LYS A 15 -1.09 -10.78 -0.58
C LYS A 15 0.06 -10.49 0.38
N SER A 16 -0.18 -9.68 1.41
CA SER A 16 0.87 -9.26 2.34
C SER A 16 1.50 -10.44 3.10
N SER A 17 0.70 -11.43 3.46
CA SER A 17 1.21 -12.64 4.11
C SER A 17 2.08 -13.47 3.15
N VAL A 18 1.59 -13.69 1.93
CA VAL A 18 2.32 -14.45 0.89
C VAL A 18 3.59 -13.74 0.49
N SER A 19 3.52 -12.42 0.22
CA SER A 19 4.66 -11.61 -0.21
C SER A 19 5.78 -11.59 0.82
N LYS A 20 5.45 -11.49 2.10
CA LYS A 20 6.44 -11.55 3.19
C LYS A 20 7.15 -12.90 3.25
N ILE A 21 6.38 -14.01 3.24
CA ILE A 21 6.92 -15.36 3.27
C ILE A 21 7.82 -15.62 2.05
N VAL A 22 7.40 -15.18 0.86
CA VAL A 22 8.18 -15.32 -0.36
C VAL A 22 9.47 -14.50 -0.27
N GLY A 23 9.37 -13.25 0.21
CA GLY A 23 10.52 -12.38 0.43
C GLY A 23 11.55 -13.01 1.38
N GLU A 24 11.09 -13.49 2.53
CA GLU A 24 11.95 -14.17 3.52
C GLU A 24 12.64 -15.40 2.93
N LYS A 25 11.90 -16.24 2.22
CA LYS A 25 12.46 -17.48 1.62
C LYS A 25 13.48 -17.23 0.52
N LEU A 26 13.33 -16.17 -0.25
CA LEU A 26 14.19 -15.84 -1.39
C LEU A 26 15.25 -14.78 -1.08
N GLY A 27 15.22 -14.17 0.11
CA GLY A 27 16.08 -13.03 0.44
C GLY A 27 15.73 -11.77 -0.37
N TYR A 28 14.44 -11.61 -0.75
CA TYR A 28 13.94 -10.46 -1.49
C TYR A 28 13.29 -9.46 -0.53
N LEU A 29 13.36 -8.17 -0.84
CA LEU A 29 12.73 -7.12 -0.05
C LEU A 29 11.22 -7.07 -0.32
N HIS A 30 10.42 -7.15 0.72
CA HIS A 30 8.98 -6.98 0.63
C HIS A 30 8.61 -5.52 0.44
N VAL A 31 7.72 -5.23 -0.51
CA VAL A 31 7.23 -3.89 -0.86
C VAL A 31 5.70 -3.86 -0.83
N ASP A 32 5.12 -3.07 0.09
CA ASP A 32 3.67 -2.82 0.21
C ASP A 32 3.31 -1.51 -0.48
N SER A 33 2.84 -1.58 -1.73
CA SER A 33 2.41 -0.37 -2.46
C SER A 33 1.19 0.29 -1.81
N GLY A 34 0.32 -0.48 -1.17
CA GLY A 34 -0.85 0.03 -0.46
C GLY A 34 -0.48 0.96 0.69
N ALA A 35 0.67 0.76 1.32
CA ALA A 35 1.18 1.65 2.35
C ALA A 35 1.52 3.03 1.78
N LEU A 36 2.09 3.13 0.57
CA LEU A 36 2.40 4.40 -0.09
C LEU A 36 1.13 5.22 -0.40
N TYR A 37 0.08 4.57 -0.91
CA TYR A 37 -1.20 5.24 -1.13
C TYR A 37 -1.83 5.74 0.16
N ARG A 38 -1.69 5.00 1.26
CA ARG A 38 -2.15 5.43 2.59
C ARG A 38 -1.31 6.56 3.16
N ILE A 39 0.00 6.57 2.94
CA ILE A 39 0.88 7.69 3.30
C ILE A 39 0.44 8.95 2.58
N MET A 40 0.20 8.88 1.27
CA MET A 40 -0.30 10.00 0.48
C MET A 40 -1.63 10.52 1.03
N THR A 41 -2.56 9.60 1.34
CA THR A 41 -3.86 9.95 1.93
C THR A 41 -3.72 10.60 3.29
N TRP A 42 -2.88 10.05 4.15
CA TRP A 42 -2.60 10.61 5.47
C TRP A 42 -2.04 12.02 5.37
N GLN A 43 -1.10 12.27 4.45
CA GLN A 43 -0.53 13.59 4.24
C GLN A 43 -1.57 14.58 3.69
N CYS A 44 -2.43 14.15 2.77
CA CYS A 44 -3.56 14.99 2.31
C CYS A 44 -4.44 15.43 3.48
N LEU A 45 -4.88 14.50 4.31
CA LEU A 45 -5.74 14.78 5.46
C LEU A 45 -5.03 15.67 6.50
N ALA A 46 -3.77 15.36 6.82
CA ALA A 46 -2.98 16.14 7.79
C ALA A 46 -2.75 17.59 7.36
N LYS A 47 -2.71 17.84 6.05
CA LYS A 47 -2.55 19.20 5.47
C LYS A 47 -3.88 19.86 5.08
N GLY A 48 -5.02 19.23 5.38
CA GLY A 48 -6.35 19.77 5.06
C GLY A 48 -6.67 19.79 3.57
N VAL A 49 -6.00 18.96 2.75
CA VAL A 49 -6.30 18.84 1.33
C VAL A 49 -7.64 18.11 1.17
N ASN A 50 -8.55 18.73 0.41
CA ASN A 50 -9.85 18.13 0.13
C ASN A 50 -9.67 16.87 -0.76
N THR A 51 -9.91 15.70 -0.20
CA THR A 51 -9.79 14.42 -0.91
C THR A 51 -10.96 14.12 -1.86
N ASP A 52 -11.96 14.97 -1.92
CA ASP A 52 -13.02 14.93 -2.94
C ASP A 52 -12.68 15.82 -4.16
N ASP A 53 -11.58 16.54 -4.10
CA ASP A 53 -11.07 17.36 -5.21
C ASP A 53 -9.78 16.74 -5.80
N PRO A 54 -9.90 16.04 -6.95
CA PRO A 54 -8.73 15.43 -7.61
C PRO A 54 -7.64 16.44 -7.99
N ALA A 55 -8.01 17.68 -8.33
CA ALA A 55 -7.05 18.72 -8.71
C ALA A 55 -6.24 19.20 -7.50
N ALA A 56 -6.87 19.32 -6.33
CA ALA A 56 -6.17 19.64 -5.09
C ALA A 56 -5.19 18.51 -4.70
N ILE A 57 -5.62 17.26 -4.82
CA ILE A 57 -4.75 16.09 -4.55
C ILE A 57 -3.57 16.07 -5.53
N ALA A 58 -3.81 16.25 -6.83
CA ALA A 58 -2.78 16.25 -7.86
C ALA A 58 -1.70 17.30 -7.58
N LYS A 59 -2.12 18.52 -7.27
CA LYS A 59 -1.21 19.63 -6.93
C LYS A 59 -0.36 19.32 -5.69
N PHE A 60 -0.95 18.68 -4.68
CA PHE A 60 -0.26 18.33 -3.43
C PHE A 60 0.64 17.09 -3.55
N ALA A 61 0.38 16.21 -4.51
CA ALA A 61 1.10 14.93 -4.62
C ALA A 61 2.62 15.09 -4.70
N ASP A 62 3.12 16.15 -5.34
CA ASP A 62 4.55 16.40 -5.48
C ASP A 62 5.21 16.95 -4.21
N GLU A 63 4.43 17.46 -3.28
CA GLU A 63 4.93 18.03 -2.01
C GLU A 63 5.23 16.92 -0.98
N VAL A 64 4.66 15.72 -1.14
CA VAL A 64 4.82 14.63 -0.18
C VAL A 64 6.17 13.95 -0.36
N ALA A 65 7.10 14.17 0.55
CA ALA A 65 8.38 13.49 0.56
C ALA A 65 8.28 12.15 1.30
N VAL A 66 8.57 11.06 0.59
CA VAL A 66 8.64 9.71 1.17
C VAL A 66 10.05 9.17 0.94
N GLU A 67 10.73 8.85 2.01
CA GLU A 67 12.00 8.15 1.96
C GLU A 67 11.78 6.65 2.08
N CYS A 68 12.46 5.87 1.25
CA CYS A 68 12.36 4.41 1.20
C CYS A 68 13.70 3.80 1.62
N ARG A 69 13.71 2.95 2.66
CA ARG A 69 14.92 2.33 3.19
C ARG A 69 14.78 0.81 3.26
N PRO A 70 15.78 0.04 2.83
CA PRO A 70 15.79 -1.41 3.01
C PRO A 70 16.10 -1.75 4.49
N GLU A 71 15.15 -2.35 5.19
CA GLU A 71 15.25 -2.71 6.59
C GLU A 71 14.52 -4.01 6.90
N GLY A 72 15.18 -4.95 7.59
CA GLY A 72 14.54 -6.16 8.09
C GLY A 72 13.79 -6.99 7.03
N GLY A 73 14.33 -7.08 5.81
CA GLY A 73 13.72 -7.85 4.71
C GLY A 73 12.55 -7.14 4.01
N ARG A 74 12.33 -5.86 4.26
CA ARG A 74 11.30 -5.03 3.63
C ARG A 74 11.84 -3.67 3.22
N ILE A 75 11.11 -2.95 2.40
CA ILE A 75 11.28 -1.51 2.24
C ILE A 75 10.43 -0.81 3.30
N ALA A 76 11.09 -0.11 4.22
CA ALA A 76 10.46 0.78 5.19
C ALA A 76 10.24 2.17 4.58
N TYR A 77 9.16 2.82 4.96
CA TYR A 77 8.79 4.16 4.49
C TYR A 77 8.89 5.17 5.61
N TYR A 78 9.51 6.32 5.33
CA TYR A 78 9.67 7.41 6.27
C TYR A 78 9.09 8.70 5.69
N VAL A 79 8.41 9.44 6.52
CA VAL A 79 7.90 10.79 6.23
C VAL A 79 8.39 11.71 7.33
N ASP A 80 9.08 12.80 6.95
CA ASP A 80 9.71 13.72 7.89
C ASP A 80 10.65 13.01 8.90
N GLY A 81 11.34 11.94 8.44
CA GLY A 81 12.27 11.16 9.24
C GLY A 81 11.65 10.13 10.18
N GLU A 82 10.32 9.98 10.19
CA GLU A 82 9.59 9.04 11.03
C GLU A 82 8.84 7.98 10.22
N GLU A 83 8.85 6.73 10.69
CA GLU A 83 7.99 5.69 10.14
C GLU A 83 6.53 5.92 10.57
N PRO A 84 5.56 6.00 9.64
CA PRO A 84 4.18 6.36 9.97
C PRO A 84 3.45 5.29 10.80
N GLY A 85 3.88 4.02 10.75
CA GLY A 85 3.34 2.93 11.55
C GLY A 85 1.82 2.77 11.39
N ASN A 86 1.09 2.73 12.50
CA ASN A 86 -0.35 2.56 12.50
C ASN A 86 -1.12 3.84 12.10
N ARG A 87 -0.47 5.00 12.04
CA ARG A 87 -1.10 6.27 11.62
C ARG A 87 -1.75 6.19 10.24
N ILE A 88 -1.23 5.36 9.35
CA ILE A 88 -1.77 5.16 7.99
C ILE A 88 -2.81 4.04 7.88
N ARG A 89 -3.27 3.47 9.00
CA ARG A 89 -4.19 2.32 9.01
C ARG A 89 -5.48 2.60 9.77
N THR A 90 -5.84 3.87 9.92
CA THR A 90 -7.08 4.31 10.58
C THR A 90 -8.30 4.12 9.67
N PRO A 91 -9.53 4.03 10.23
CA PRO A 91 -10.77 4.01 9.46
C PRO A 91 -10.90 5.22 8.52
N GLU A 92 -10.52 6.41 8.99
CA GLU A 92 -10.54 7.65 8.22
C GLU A 92 -9.67 7.54 6.95
N ILE A 93 -8.40 7.11 7.10
CA ILE A 93 -7.52 6.93 5.95
C ILE A 93 -8.07 5.86 5.00
N ASN A 94 -8.62 4.77 5.51
CA ASN A 94 -9.22 3.73 4.67
C ASN A 94 -10.42 4.26 3.85
N ALA A 95 -11.21 5.18 4.41
CA ALA A 95 -12.35 5.79 3.72
C ALA A 95 -11.92 6.69 2.54
N HIS A 96 -10.76 7.35 2.65
CA HIS A 96 -10.27 8.30 1.65
C HIS A 96 -9.25 7.70 0.67
N ALA A 97 -8.56 6.62 1.03
CA ALA A 97 -7.45 6.07 0.26
C ALA A 97 -7.81 5.66 -1.18
N SER A 98 -9.02 5.16 -1.42
CA SER A 98 -9.45 4.80 -2.76
C SER A 98 -9.65 6.02 -3.67
N LYS A 99 -10.10 7.15 -3.14
CA LYS A 99 -10.26 8.40 -3.89
C LYS A 99 -8.88 8.96 -4.29
N VAL A 100 -7.96 9.03 -3.33
CA VAL A 100 -6.59 9.49 -3.57
C VAL A 100 -5.87 8.60 -4.58
N ALA A 101 -6.07 7.27 -4.50
CA ALA A 101 -5.45 6.31 -5.41
C ALA A 101 -5.97 6.37 -6.87
N THR A 102 -7.08 7.06 -7.15
CA THR A 102 -7.56 7.26 -8.52
C THR A 102 -6.88 8.42 -9.24
N VAL A 103 -6.23 9.33 -8.51
CA VAL A 103 -5.58 10.51 -9.07
C VAL A 103 -4.31 10.11 -9.80
N LYS A 104 -4.23 10.53 -11.07
CA LYS A 104 -3.14 10.11 -11.97
C LYS A 104 -1.74 10.51 -11.43
N GLU A 105 -1.58 11.73 -10.98
CA GLU A 105 -0.34 12.29 -10.46
C GLU A 105 0.16 11.50 -9.24
N VAL A 106 -0.75 11.09 -8.36
CA VAL A 106 -0.44 10.21 -7.23
C VAL A 106 0.07 8.85 -7.72
N ARG A 107 -0.61 8.27 -8.71
CA ARG A 107 -0.21 6.97 -9.27
C ARG A 107 1.13 7.04 -9.96
N ASP A 108 1.38 8.07 -10.77
CA ASP A 108 2.64 8.28 -11.46
C ASP A 108 3.80 8.40 -10.47
N ARG A 109 3.61 9.19 -9.42
CA ARG A 109 4.60 9.37 -8.36
C ARG A 109 4.88 8.08 -7.60
N ILE A 110 3.84 7.35 -7.18
CA ILE A 110 4.01 6.08 -6.47
C ILE A 110 4.66 5.03 -7.37
N THR A 111 4.30 4.99 -8.65
CA THR A 111 4.95 4.10 -9.63
C THR A 111 6.44 4.41 -9.77
N ALA A 112 6.81 5.68 -9.84
CA ALA A 112 8.22 6.09 -9.89
C ALA A 112 8.99 5.67 -8.62
N LEU A 113 8.41 5.88 -7.43
CA LEU A 113 8.99 5.43 -6.16
C LEU A 113 9.20 3.90 -6.15
N LEU A 114 8.16 3.13 -6.50
CA LEU A 114 8.21 1.66 -6.51
C LEU A 114 9.30 1.14 -7.46
N ARG A 115 9.43 1.73 -8.65
CA ARG A 115 10.46 1.37 -9.62
C ARG A 115 11.86 1.70 -9.10
N GLY A 116 12.03 2.84 -8.44
CA GLY A 116 13.30 3.23 -7.82
C GLY A 116 13.78 2.25 -6.76
N MET A 117 12.88 1.55 -6.07
CA MET A 117 13.26 0.57 -5.03
C MET A 117 14.05 -0.63 -5.57
N THR A 118 14.04 -0.89 -6.87
CA THR A 118 14.89 -1.92 -7.50
C THR A 118 16.39 -1.64 -7.34
N GLU A 119 16.78 -0.42 -7.03
CA GLU A 119 18.16 -0.06 -6.73
C GLU A 119 18.66 -0.70 -5.42
N HIS A 120 17.74 -1.03 -4.51
CA HIS A 120 18.05 -1.67 -3.24
C HIS A 120 18.21 -3.20 -3.33
N GLY A 121 17.83 -3.82 -4.44
CA GLY A 121 17.93 -5.27 -4.64
C GLY A 121 16.69 -5.90 -5.25
N ASN A 122 16.57 -7.22 -5.08
CA ASN A 122 15.43 -7.98 -5.56
C ASN A 122 14.18 -7.70 -4.71
N LEU A 123 13.01 -7.60 -5.35
CA LEU A 123 11.77 -7.19 -4.70
C LEU A 123 10.66 -8.25 -4.81
N VAL A 124 9.83 -8.34 -3.78
CA VAL A 124 8.48 -8.89 -3.86
C VAL A 124 7.50 -7.74 -3.64
N GLY A 125 6.95 -7.22 -4.72
CA GLY A 125 5.98 -6.12 -4.69
C GLY A 125 4.54 -6.62 -4.67
N GLU A 126 3.73 -6.07 -3.77
CA GLU A 126 2.31 -6.36 -3.71
C GLU A 126 1.44 -5.12 -3.92
N GLY A 127 0.28 -5.31 -4.57
CA GLY A 127 -0.64 -4.21 -4.82
C GLY A 127 -1.90 -4.58 -5.58
N ARG A 128 -2.32 -3.66 -6.44
CA ARG A 128 -3.48 -3.79 -7.33
C ARG A 128 -3.12 -3.71 -8.79
N ASP A 129 -1.97 -3.10 -9.11
CA ASP A 129 -1.49 -2.80 -10.46
C ASP A 129 0.02 -2.99 -10.60
N ILE A 130 0.61 -3.75 -9.70
CA ILE A 130 2.05 -4.05 -9.72
C ILE A 130 2.42 -4.83 -10.98
N THR A 131 1.59 -5.79 -11.38
CA THR A 131 1.80 -6.66 -12.55
C THR A 131 1.49 -5.99 -13.89
N THR A 132 0.76 -4.87 -13.87
CA THR A 132 0.23 -4.24 -15.08
C THR A 132 0.79 -2.85 -15.35
N ALA A 133 0.98 -2.05 -14.30
CA ALA A 133 1.45 -0.67 -14.41
C ALA A 133 2.86 -0.46 -13.86
N VAL A 134 3.18 -1.06 -12.71
CA VAL A 134 4.47 -0.79 -12.05
C VAL A 134 5.59 -1.61 -12.68
N PHE A 135 5.42 -2.94 -12.74
CA PHE A 135 6.40 -3.90 -13.29
C PHE A 135 5.75 -4.82 -14.34
N PRO A 136 5.28 -4.27 -15.47
CA PRO A 136 4.60 -5.07 -16.50
C PRO A 136 5.50 -6.12 -17.15
N ASP A 137 6.82 -5.89 -17.14
CA ASP A 137 7.83 -6.78 -17.71
C ASP A 137 8.43 -7.77 -16.70
N SER A 138 7.91 -7.81 -15.47
CA SER A 138 8.36 -8.77 -14.47
C SER A 138 8.12 -10.20 -14.98
N PRO A 139 9.13 -11.10 -14.92
CA PRO A 139 8.99 -12.50 -15.34
C PRO A 139 8.11 -13.31 -14.38
N ALA A 140 7.90 -12.85 -13.16
CA ALA A 140 7.13 -13.51 -12.12
C ALA A 140 5.95 -12.64 -11.67
N ARG A 141 4.81 -12.79 -12.37
CA ARG A 141 3.57 -12.03 -12.12
C ARG A 141 2.47 -12.96 -11.67
N PHE A 142 1.84 -12.61 -10.55
CA PHE A 142 0.80 -13.41 -9.93
C PHE A 142 -0.42 -12.56 -9.61
N TYR A 143 -1.60 -13.13 -9.79
CA TYR A 143 -2.84 -12.56 -9.29
C TYR A 143 -3.40 -13.46 -8.21
N LEU A 144 -3.36 -13.00 -6.95
CA LEU A 144 -3.83 -13.74 -5.79
C LEU A 144 -5.29 -13.40 -5.51
N THR A 145 -6.13 -14.42 -5.46
CA THR A 145 -7.56 -14.26 -5.18
C THR A 145 -8.03 -15.17 -4.04
N ALA A 146 -9.19 -14.86 -3.50
CA ALA A 146 -9.92 -15.69 -2.54
C ALA A 146 -11.41 -15.36 -2.69
N SER A 147 -12.29 -16.27 -2.24
CA SER A 147 -13.73 -16.04 -2.28
C SER A 147 -14.12 -14.77 -1.49
N ALA A 148 -15.25 -14.15 -1.84
CA ALA A 148 -15.73 -12.95 -1.16
C ALA A 148 -15.90 -13.20 0.35
N GLU A 149 -16.42 -14.37 0.73
CA GLU A 149 -16.63 -14.78 2.11
C GLU A 149 -15.29 -14.92 2.86
N ALA A 150 -14.29 -15.55 2.24
CA ALA A 150 -12.97 -15.71 2.83
C ALA A 150 -12.29 -14.36 3.05
N ARG A 151 -12.40 -13.44 2.09
CA ARG A 151 -11.87 -12.08 2.19
C ARG A 151 -12.56 -11.27 3.28
N ALA A 152 -13.89 -11.37 3.38
CA ALA A 152 -14.67 -10.69 4.41
C ALA A 152 -14.29 -11.15 5.82
N ARG A 153 -14.18 -12.48 6.04
CA ARG A 153 -13.74 -13.05 7.33
C ARG A 153 -12.33 -12.60 7.72
N ARG A 154 -11.39 -12.59 6.77
CA ARG A 154 -10.02 -12.12 7.03
C ARG A 154 -9.99 -10.66 7.40
N ARG A 155 -10.76 -9.81 6.70
CA ARG A 155 -10.84 -8.39 7.00
C ARG A 155 -11.44 -8.14 8.38
N GLN A 156 -12.53 -8.82 8.73
CA GLN A 156 -13.13 -8.73 10.06
C GLN A 156 -12.15 -9.13 11.16
N LYS A 157 -11.40 -10.22 10.96
CA LYS A 157 -10.37 -10.66 11.92
C LYS A 157 -9.26 -9.62 12.08
N GLU A 158 -8.77 -9.05 10.99
CA GLU A 158 -7.76 -7.98 11.03
C GLU A 158 -8.26 -6.72 11.76
N GLU A 159 -9.53 -6.36 11.59
CA GLU A 159 -10.14 -5.21 12.26
C GLU A 159 -10.27 -5.45 13.77
N VAL A 160 -10.65 -6.66 14.18
CA VAL A 160 -10.69 -7.06 15.59
C VAL A 160 -9.30 -7.07 16.21
N GLU A 161 -8.32 -7.70 15.57
CA GLU A 161 -6.94 -7.77 16.05
C GLU A 161 -6.28 -6.38 16.17
N LYS A 162 -6.66 -5.44 15.33
CA LYS A 162 -6.15 -4.05 15.36
C LYS A 162 -6.96 -3.13 16.29
N GLY A 163 -7.94 -3.65 17.02
CA GLY A 163 -8.79 -2.86 17.93
C GLY A 163 -9.74 -1.89 17.22
N ILE A 164 -9.96 -2.05 15.93
CA ILE A 164 -10.81 -1.17 15.09
C ILE A 164 -12.28 -1.58 15.18
N ALA A 165 -12.58 -2.82 15.55
CA ALA A 165 -13.92 -3.40 15.51
C ALA A 165 -14.91 -2.86 16.57
N ASN A 166 -14.46 -2.13 17.58
CA ASN A 166 -15.35 -1.64 18.64
C ASN A 166 -16.09 -0.34 18.30
N GLN A 167 -15.85 0.26 17.15
CA GLN A 167 -16.55 1.51 16.76
C GLN A 167 -17.74 1.30 15.82
N SER A 168 -17.89 0.11 15.22
CA SER A 168 -18.98 -0.13 14.24
C SER A 168 -20.26 -0.67 14.87
N ALA A 169 -20.26 -1.10 16.13
CA ALA A 169 -21.42 -1.69 16.80
C ALA A 169 -22.35 -0.64 17.45
N GLU A 170 -21.91 0.60 17.61
CA GLU A 170 -22.72 1.67 18.24
C GLU A 170 -23.48 2.57 17.24
N VAL A 171 -23.32 2.38 15.95
CA VAL A 171 -23.98 3.22 14.91
C VAL A 171 -25.23 2.57 14.32
N VAL A 172 -25.62 1.39 14.80
CA VAL A 172 -26.90 0.72 14.41
C VAL A 172 -27.80 0.54 15.64
N LYS A 173 -28.29 1.64 16.15
CA LYS A 173 -29.53 1.70 16.96
C LYS A 173 -30.32 2.93 16.58
#